data_492f9a25ef37606016178d20ea045d25
#
_entry.id   492f9a25ef37606016178d20ea045d25
#
_cell.length_a   1.000
_cell.length_b   1.000
_cell.length_c   1.000
_cell.angle_alpha   90.00
_cell.angle_beta   90.00
_cell.angle_gamma   90.00
#
_symmetry.space_group_name_H-M   'P 1'
#
loop_
_entity.id
_entity.type
_entity.pdbx_description
1 polymer ?
#
loop_
_entity_poly.entity_id
_entity_poly.type
_entity_poly.pdbx_seq_one_letter_code
_entity_poly.pdbx_strand_id
1 'polypeptide(L)'
;MNIRETPADEKIKISKFNFSCDDVDDTIPKPLPQILNFFMLVCGRPGSGKTSLILNLVCKRGKMFNKKFDKVFVFSPSLMTMNDEPFGELPEEQVHTDLTIDNFQTAIDSIANTGEKILFILDDVVNDMKKSMAIQTLLSKALMNRRHLAGAGGSTSFIITTQVYNKIPAPIRKTASHIILYHTRNKKEIETIYDELIVLPKEDFYEILKYCFDKRHNFIYIDINKSYDKMFHKCFNQLEFNSQNDTGL
;
A
#
# COMPACT_ATOMS: atom_id res chain seq x y z
N MET A 1 -20.84 21.39 21.52
CA MET A 1 -21.69 20.20 21.39
C MET A 1 -21.47 19.33 22.63
N ASN A 2 -22.51 18.89 23.34
CA ASN A 2 -22.36 18.00 24.49
C ASN A 2 -22.79 16.59 24.06
N ILE A 3 -21.86 15.66 24.00
CA ILE A 3 -22.13 14.25 23.67
C ILE A 3 -22.26 13.49 24.99
N ARG A 4 -23.33 12.72 25.15
CA ARG A 4 -23.52 11.81 26.28
C ARG A 4 -23.62 10.39 25.74
N GLU A 5 -22.92 9.48 26.40
CA GLU A 5 -22.97 8.06 26.10
C GLU A 5 -23.91 7.37 27.12
N THR A 6 -24.80 6.54 26.61
CA THR A 6 -25.62 5.65 27.43
C THR A 6 -25.13 4.23 27.21
N PRO A 7 -24.74 3.49 28.26
CA PRO A 7 -24.29 2.11 28.11
C PRO A 7 -25.32 1.23 27.41
N ALA A 8 -24.86 0.38 26.52
CA ALA A 8 -25.69 -0.64 25.89
C ALA A 8 -26.05 -1.75 26.90
N ASP A 9 -27.06 -2.57 26.56
CA ASP A 9 -27.44 -3.74 27.37
C ASP A 9 -26.19 -4.66 27.54
N GLU A 10 -25.91 -5.06 28.77
CA GLU A 10 -24.78 -5.93 29.14
C GLU A 10 -24.80 -7.30 28.40
N LYS A 11 -25.95 -7.69 27.86
CA LYS A 11 -26.08 -8.91 27.02
C LYS A 11 -25.45 -8.75 25.63
N ILE A 12 -25.22 -7.51 25.18
CA ILE A 12 -24.58 -7.24 23.89
C ILE A 12 -23.06 -7.41 24.07
N LYS A 13 -22.55 -8.59 23.73
CA LYS A 13 -21.12 -8.89 23.79
C LYS A 13 -20.57 -9.10 22.39
N ILE A 14 -19.57 -8.32 22.03
CA ILE A 14 -18.82 -8.50 20.77
C ILE A 14 -17.60 -9.36 21.06
N SER A 15 -17.61 -10.60 20.54
CA SER A 15 -16.46 -11.50 20.63
C SER A 15 -15.41 -11.15 19.59
N LYS A 16 -14.14 -11.14 19.99
CA LYS A 16 -13.03 -11.03 19.04
C LYS A 16 -12.70 -12.42 18.48
N PHE A 17 -12.64 -12.50 17.17
CA PHE A 17 -12.14 -13.68 16.46
C PHE A 17 -10.73 -13.35 15.93
N ASN A 18 -9.77 -14.23 16.19
CA ASN A 18 -8.41 -14.08 15.70
C ASN A 18 -8.27 -14.84 14.38
N PHE A 19 -7.77 -14.18 13.38
CA PHE A 19 -7.44 -14.76 12.08
C PHE A 19 -5.92 -14.70 11.92
N SER A 20 -5.30 -15.81 11.52
CA SER A 20 -3.84 -15.88 11.31
C SER A 20 -3.32 -14.90 10.24
N CYS A 21 -4.17 -14.49 9.31
CA CYS A 21 -3.83 -13.45 8.34
C CYS A 21 -3.65 -12.05 8.95
N ASP A 22 -4.04 -11.85 10.21
CA ASP A 22 -3.90 -10.60 10.96
C ASP A 22 -2.80 -10.67 12.02
N ASP A 23 -1.99 -11.74 12.02
CA ASP A 23 -0.85 -11.88 12.93
C ASP A 23 0.18 -10.77 12.70
N VAL A 24 0.64 -10.18 13.80
CA VAL A 24 1.61 -9.08 13.79
C VAL A 24 3.02 -9.65 13.76
N ASP A 25 3.83 -9.25 12.80
CA ASP A 25 5.26 -9.55 12.77
C ASP A 25 6.07 -8.38 13.34
N ASP A 26 6.37 -8.43 14.63
CA ASP A 26 7.11 -7.38 15.33
C ASP A 26 8.57 -7.23 14.89
N THR A 27 9.08 -8.14 14.06
CA THR A 27 10.43 -8.02 13.49
C THR A 27 10.49 -7.11 12.27
N ILE A 28 9.34 -6.70 11.73
CA ILE A 28 9.24 -5.67 10.68
C ILE A 28 9.39 -4.30 11.36
N PRO A 29 10.34 -3.46 10.90
CA PRO A 29 10.58 -2.17 11.53
C PRO A 29 9.39 -1.21 11.34
N LYS A 30 8.97 -0.54 12.42
CA LYS A 30 7.98 0.54 12.35
C LYS A 30 8.54 1.73 11.57
N PRO A 31 7.71 2.47 10.80
CA PRO A 31 6.25 2.37 10.71
C PRO A 31 5.74 1.45 9.59
N LEU A 32 6.58 0.58 9.03
CA LEU A 32 6.13 -0.33 7.98
C LEU A 32 5.02 -1.27 8.47
N PRO A 33 4.14 -1.74 7.56
CA PRO A 33 3.05 -2.64 7.94
C PRO A 33 3.59 -3.95 8.52
N GLN A 34 3.23 -4.22 9.78
CA GLN A 34 3.61 -5.43 10.51
C GLN A 34 2.63 -6.59 10.28
N ILE A 35 1.48 -6.32 9.66
CA ILE A 35 0.51 -7.33 9.23
C ILE A 35 0.64 -7.51 7.72
N LEU A 36 0.93 -8.75 7.29
CA LEU A 36 1.28 -9.04 5.89
C LEU A 36 0.06 -9.28 4.98
N ASN A 37 -0.99 -8.49 5.17
CA ASN A 37 -2.14 -8.40 4.26
C ASN A 37 -2.39 -6.95 3.81
N PHE A 38 -1.33 -6.16 3.70
CA PHE A 38 -1.42 -4.74 3.36
C PHE A 38 -1.57 -4.50 1.85
N PHE A 39 -2.09 -3.34 1.50
CA PHE A 39 -1.95 -2.76 0.17
C PHE A 39 -1.29 -1.39 0.26
N MET A 40 -0.08 -1.29 -0.28
CA MET A 40 0.71 -0.06 -0.32
C MET A 40 0.68 0.52 -1.74
N LEU A 41 0.17 1.74 -1.87
CA LEU A 41 0.14 2.49 -3.12
C LEU A 41 1.27 3.52 -3.14
N VAL A 42 2.18 3.44 -4.10
CA VAL A 42 3.35 4.32 -4.23
C VAL A 42 3.20 5.23 -5.44
N CYS A 43 3.00 6.51 -5.19
CA CYS A 43 2.74 7.52 -6.21
C CYS A 43 3.91 8.48 -6.39
N GLY A 44 4.33 8.71 -7.64
CA GLY A 44 5.37 9.69 -7.93
C GLY A 44 5.80 9.69 -9.38
N ARG A 45 6.29 10.84 -9.85
CA ARG A 45 6.74 11.02 -11.24
C ARG A 45 7.92 10.10 -11.58
N PRO A 46 8.22 9.89 -12.88
CA PRO A 46 9.47 9.23 -13.29
C PRO A 46 10.69 9.88 -12.62
N GLY A 47 11.63 9.06 -12.15
CA GLY A 47 12.83 9.54 -11.46
C GLY A 47 12.58 10.03 -10.01
N SER A 48 11.40 9.82 -9.42
CA SER A 48 11.14 10.18 -8.02
C SER A 48 11.78 9.22 -7.00
N GLY A 49 12.15 8.01 -7.41
CA GLY A 49 12.76 7.01 -6.54
C GLY A 49 11.83 5.84 -6.14
N LYS A 50 10.65 5.68 -6.78
CA LYS A 50 9.69 4.60 -6.48
C LYS A 50 10.31 3.21 -6.53
N THR A 51 10.90 2.86 -7.67
CA THR A 51 11.52 1.55 -7.90
C THR A 51 12.67 1.32 -6.91
N SER A 52 13.53 2.32 -6.70
CA SER A 52 14.61 2.22 -5.70
C SER A 52 14.06 2.00 -4.29
N LEU A 53 12.95 2.63 -3.93
CA LEU A 53 12.29 2.40 -2.65
C LEU A 53 11.81 0.95 -2.52
N ILE A 54 11.09 0.42 -3.54
CA ILE A 54 10.60 -0.96 -3.52
C ILE A 54 11.75 -1.94 -3.38
N LEU A 55 12.82 -1.76 -4.15
CA LEU A 55 14.01 -2.62 -4.06
C LEU A 55 14.63 -2.59 -2.65
N ASN A 56 14.68 -1.43 -2.01
CA ASN A 56 15.15 -1.31 -0.63
C ASN A 56 14.20 -1.98 0.38
N LEU A 57 12.90 -1.97 0.14
CA LEU A 57 11.94 -2.62 1.01
C LEU A 57 12.01 -4.15 0.93
N VAL A 58 12.19 -4.70 -0.28
CA VAL A 58 11.96 -6.12 -0.57
C VAL A 58 13.26 -6.90 -0.79
N CYS A 59 14.26 -6.31 -1.47
CA CYS A 59 15.47 -7.02 -1.79
C CYS A 59 16.43 -7.16 -0.60
N LYS A 60 17.30 -8.16 -0.66
CA LYS A 60 18.24 -8.57 0.41
C LYS A 60 19.06 -7.44 1.02
N ARG A 61 19.40 -6.42 0.24
CA ARG A 61 20.21 -5.28 0.71
C ARG A 61 19.47 -4.36 1.67
N GLY A 62 18.15 -4.18 1.48
CA GLY A 62 17.33 -3.26 2.29
C GLY A 62 16.87 -3.86 3.62
N LYS A 63 16.72 -5.16 3.71
CA LYS A 63 16.35 -5.95 4.91
C LYS A 63 14.99 -5.66 5.54
N MET A 64 14.17 -4.73 5.04
CA MET A 64 12.95 -4.30 5.72
C MET A 64 11.87 -5.40 5.71
N PHE A 65 11.62 -6.02 4.53
CA PHE A 65 10.75 -7.20 4.40
C PHE A 65 11.53 -8.47 4.05
N ASN A 66 12.83 -8.52 4.42
CA ASN A 66 13.67 -9.67 4.09
C ASN A 66 13.12 -10.96 4.70
N LYS A 67 12.91 -11.98 3.86
CA LYS A 67 12.38 -13.30 4.25
C LYS A 67 11.02 -13.25 4.96
N LYS A 68 10.21 -12.21 4.68
CA LYS A 68 8.87 -12.06 5.24
C LYS A 68 7.79 -12.68 4.36
N PHE A 69 8.10 -12.89 3.11
CA PHE A 69 7.21 -13.50 2.12
C PHE A 69 7.81 -14.81 1.63
N ASP A 70 6.95 -15.81 1.50
CA ASP A 70 7.31 -17.13 0.97
C ASP A 70 7.42 -17.07 -0.56
N LYS A 71 6.56 -16.26 -1.20
CA LYS A 71 6.60 -15.97 -2.65
C LYS A 71 6.44 -14.49 -2.95
N VAL A 72 7.13 -14.03 -3.99
CA VAL A 72 7.05 -12.65 -4.48
C VAL A 72 6.77 -12.68 -5.98
N PHE A 73 5.64 -12.15 -6.40
CA PHE A 73 5.30 -11.97 -7.82
C PHE A 73 5.57 -10.55 -8.24
N VAL A 74 6.27 -10.39 -9.37
CA VAL A 74 6.64 -9.06 -9.92
C VAL A 74 6.05 -8.91 -11.31
N PHE A 75 5.30 -7.83 -11.51
CA PHE A 75 4.77 -7.40 -12.80
C PHE A 75 5.32 -6.01 -13.09
N SER A 76 6.27 -5.89 -14.02
CA SER A 76 6.89 -4.60 -14.34
C SER A 76 7.46 -4.56 -15.75
N PRO A 77 7.04 -3.59 -16.58
CA PRO A 77 7.60 -3.41 -17.92
C PRO A 77 9.06 -2.93 -17.89
N SER A 78 9.54 -2.42 -16.75
CA SER A 78 10.90 -1.92 -16.62
C SER A 78 11.93 -2.99 -16.26
N LEU A 79 11.53 -4.24 -15.98
CA LEU A 79 12.45 -5.35 -15.66
C LEU A 79 13.51 -5.56 -16.74
N MET A 80 13.11 -5.48 -18.00
CA MET A 80 13.99 -5.68 -19.16
C MET A 80 15.09 -4.61 -19.31
N THR A 81 14.95 -3.48 -18.59
CA THR A 81 15.88 -2.34 -18.69
C THR A 81 16.74 -2.13 -17.44
N MET A 82 16.61 -3.00 -16.45
CA MET A 82 17.44 -2.94 -15.25
C MET A 82 18.79 -3.61 -15.50
N ASN A 83 19.88 -2.88 -15.31
CA ASN A 83 21.25 -3.40 -15.48
C ASN A 83 21.62 -4.45 -14.41
N ASP A 84 21.10 -4.29 -13.19
CA ASP A 84 21.16 -5.30 -12.13
C ASP A 84 19.84 -6.06 -12.17
N GLU A 85 19.86 -7.37 -12.16
CA GLU A 85 18.65 -8.21 -12.08
C GLU A 85 18.19 -8.33 -10.60
N PRO A 86 17.53 -7.30 -10.04
CA PRO A 86 17.22 -7.28 -8.61
C PRO A 86 16.24 -8.39 -8.18
N PHE A 87 15.53 -8.96 -9.16
CA PHE A 87 14.61 -10.07 -9.00
C PHE A 87 15.09 -11.35 -9.70
N GLY A 88 16.34 -11.40 -10.17
CA GLY A 88 16.91 -12.54 -10.91
C GLY A 88 17.03 -13.84 -10.09
N GLU A 89 16.87 -13.77 -8.75
CA GLU A 89 16.80 -14.96 -7.91
C GLU A 89 15.37 -15.53 -7.79
N LEU A 90 14.33 -14.81 -8.29
CA LEU A 90 12.96 -15.30 -8.29
C LEU A 90 12.77 -16.32 -9.43
N PRO A 91 11.93 -17.34 -9.21
CA PRO A 91 11.50 -18.24 -10.28
C PRO A 91 10.88 -17.49 -11.46
N GLU A 92 11.11 -17.97 -12.68
CA GLU A 92 10.64 -17.31 -13.91
C GLU A 92 9.12 -17.11 -13.92
N GLU A 93 8.35 -18.05 -13.36
CA GLU A 93 6.90 -17.98 -13.23
C GLU A 93 6.40 -16.88 -12.26
N GLN A 94 7.29 -16.26 -11.50
CA GLN A 94 6.97 -15.17 -10.58
C GLN A 94 7.32 -13.78 -11.15
N VAL A 95 7.93 -13.71 -12.34
CA VAL A 95 8.43 -12.46 -12.92
C VAL A 95 7.80 -12.24 -14.30
N HIS A 96 7.02 -11.17 -14.42
CA HIS A 96 6.27 -10.85 -15.64
C HIS A 96 6.56 -9.40 -16.09
N THR A 97 6.69 -9.19 -17.40
CA THR A 97 6.91 -7.87 -18.00
C THR A 97 5.62 -7.05 -18.15
N ASP A 98 4.47 -7.71 -18.09
CA ASP A 98 3.15 -7.10 -18.28
C ASP A 98 2.10 -7.70 -17.33
N LEU A 99 1.04 -6.92 -17.08
CA LEU A 99 -0.11 -7.35 -16.30
C LEU A 99 -1.23 -7.76 -17.26
N THR A 100 -1.26 -9.05 -17.63
CA THR A 100 -2.36 -9.65 -18.40
C THR A 100 -3.34 -10.40 -17.49
N ILE A 101 -4.53 -10.70 -18.01
CA ILE A 101 -5.52 -11.52 -17.30
C ILE A 101 -4.93 -12.89 -17.00
N ASP A 102 -4.32 -13.51 -18.01
CA ASP A 102 -3.81 -14.88 -17.92
C ASP A 102 -2.65 -14.98 -16.91
N ASN A 103 -1.65 -14.07 -16.99
CA ASN A 103 -0.53 -14.06 -16.06
C ASN A 103 -0.98 -13.82 -14.62
N PHE A 104 -1.86 -12.85 -14.42
CA PHE A 104 -2.32 -12.50 -13.09
C PHE A 104 -3.26 -13.56 -12.50
N GLN A 105 -4.17 -14.13 -13.30
CA GLN A 105 -5.04 -15.23 -12.87
C GLN A 105 -4.22 -16.46 -12.50
N THR A 106 -3.24 -16.85 -13.35
CA THR A 106 -2.32 -17.95 -13.07
C THR A 106 -1.59 -17.76 -11.75
N ALA A 107 -1.07 -16.55 -11.50
CA ALA A 107 -0.41 -16.22 -10.24
C ALA A 107 -1.37 -16.34 -9.04
N ILE A 108 -2.62 -15.84 -9.15
CA ILE A 108 -3.64 -15.97 -8.09
C ILE A 108 -4.00 -17.45 -7.84
N ASP A 109 -4.19 -18.23 -8.91
CA ASP A 109 -4.55 -19.64 -8.79
C ASP A 109 -3.43 -20.47 -8.15
N SER A 110 -2.16 -20.10 -8.40
CA SER A 110 -0.98 -20.78 -7.84
C SER A 110 -0.80 -20.60 -6.34
N ILE A 111 -1.44 -19.58 -5.76
CA ILE A 111 -1.36 -19.30 -4.31
C ILE A 111 -2.60 -19.76 -3.55
N ALA A 112 -3.66 -20.17 -4.23
CA ALA A 112 -4.91 -20.52 -3.60
C ALA A 112 -4.72 -21.69 -2.62
N ASN A 113 -5.16 -21.49 -1.37
CA ASN A 113 -5.09 -22.47 -0.29
C ASN A 113 -3.68 -22.98 0.07
N THR A 114 -2.62 -22.24 -0.25
CA THR A 114 -1.24 -22.63 0.10
C THR A 114 -0.90 -22.36 1.57
N GLY A 115 -1.59 -21.42 2.22
CA GLY A 115 -1.23 -20.97 3.57
C GLY A 115 0.04 -20.11 3.63
N GLU A 116 0.57 -19.68 2.47
CA GLU A 116 1.81 -18.92 2.35
C GLU A 116 1.60 -17.41 2.51
N LYS A 117 2.68 -16.71 2.83
CA LYS A 117 2.74 -15.24 2.84
C LYS A 117 3.22 -14.74 1.49
N ILE A 118 2.36 -14.03 0.77
CA ILE A 118 2.58 -13.66 -0.63
C ILE A 118 2.70 -12.14 -0.77
N LEU A 119 3.63 -11.69 -1.63
CA LEU A 119 3.73 -10.31 -2.05
C LEU A 119 3.57 -10.18 -3.56
N PHE A 120 2.64 -9.34 -4.00
CA PHE A 120 2.53 -8.87 -5.37
C PHE A 120 3.13 -7.48 -5.52
N ILE A 121 4.06 -7.30 -6.43
CA ILE A 121 4.65 -6.01 -6.83
C ILE A 121 4.17 -5.71 -8.24
N LEU A 122 3.35 -4.66 -8.39
CA LEU A 122 2.81 -4.19 -9.66
C LEU A 122 3.43 -2.82 -9.97
N ASP A 123 4.57 -2.81 -10.67
CA ASP A 123 5.34 -1.59 -10.92
C ASP A 123 5.01 -1.00 -12.29
N ASP A 124 4.41 0.20 -12.28
CA ASP A 124 4.02 1.02 -13.46
C ASP A 124 3.08 0.32 -14.48
N VAL A 125 2.24 -0.61 -14.01
CA VAL A 125 1.28 -1.37 -14.83
C VAL A 125 -0.06 -0.66 -15.07
N VAL A 126 -0.16 0.63 -14.76
CA VAL A 126 -1.42 1.41 -14.91
C VAL A 126 -1.95 1.41 -16.33
N ASN A 127 -1.05 1.37 -17.34
CA ASN A 127 -1.47 1.32 -18.73
C ASN A 127 -2.16 -0.01 -19.07
N ASP A 128 -1.71 -1.13 -18.48
CA ASP A 128 -2.32 -2.43 -18.68
C ASP A 128 -3.69 -2.50 -17.99
N MET A 129 -3.79 -1.94 -16.80
CA MET A 129 -5.10 -1.77 -16.12
C MET A 129 -6.10 -0.99 -16.98
N LYS A 130 -5.67 0.05 -17.70
CA LYS A 130 -6.57 0.86 -18.55
C LYS A 130 -7.01 0.15 -19.82
N LYS A 131 -6.23 -0.75 -20.35
CA LYS A 131 -6.54 -1.51 -21.56
C LYS A 131 -7.68 -2.50 -21.37
N SER A 132 -7.92 -2.97 -20.13
CA SER A 132 -8.85 -4.03 -19.86
C SER A 132 -9.64 -3.82 -18.57
N MET A 133 -10.97 -3.70 -18.70
CA MET A 133 -11.88 -3.69 -17.55
C MET A 133 -11.84 -5.03 -16.78
N ALA A 134 -11.56 -6.13 -17.44
CA ALA A 134 -11.46 -7.43 -16.82
C ALA A 134 -10.26 -7.50 -15.85
N ILE A 135 -9.10 -6.94 -16.23
CA ILE A 135 -7.95 -6.81 -15.32
C ILE A 135 -8.29 -5.93 -14.12
N GLN A 136 -8.97 -4.79 -14.33
CA GLN A 136 -9.38 -3.94 -13.21
C GLN A 136 -10.29 -4.68 -12.24
N THR A 137 -11.23 -5.46 -12.77
CA THR A 137 -12.17 -6.24 -11.96
C THR A 137 -11.46 -7.35 -11.19
N LEU A 138 -10.56 -8.08 -11.85
CA LEU A 138 -9.79 -9.16 -11.23
C LEU A 138 -8.88 -8.61 -10.12
N LEU A 139 -8.13 -7.56 -10.41
CA LEU A 139 -7.26 -6.90 -9.43
C LEU A 139 -8.06 -6.33 -8.24
N SER A 140 -9.20 -5.68 -8.51
CA SER A 140 -10.06 -5.16 -7.45
C SER A 140 -10.56 -6.27 -6.53
N LYS A 141 -11.01 -7.41 -7.10
CA LYS A 141 -11.41 -8.59 -6.32
C LYS A 141 -10.25 -9.15 -5.49
N ALA A 142 -9.06 -9.25 -6.08
CA ALA A 142 -7.87 -9.72 -5.37
C ALA A 142 -7.52 -8.81 -4.19
N LEU A 143 -7.50 -7.49 -4.39
CA LEU A 143 -7.21 -6.52 -3.33
C LEU A 143 -8.24 -6.54 -2.19
N MET A 144 -9.52 -6.67 -2.52
CA MET A 144 -10.59 -6.77 -1.51
C MET A 144 -10.49 -8.07 -0.70
N ASN A 145 -10.10 -9.17 -1.34
CA ASN A 145 -10.00 -10.49 -0.73
C ASN A 145 -8.59 -10.88 -0.27
N ARG A 146 -7.62 -9.94 -0.28
CA ARG A 146 -6.20 -10.21 0.00
C ARG A 146 -5.92 -10.97 1.29
N ARG A 147 -6.80 -10.82 2.28
CA ARG A 147 -6.70 -11.55 3.56
C ARG A 147 -6.95 -13.05 3.42
N HIS A 148 -7.61 -13.50 2.36
CA HIS A 148 -8.10 -14.86 2.19
C HIS A 148 -7.58 -15.56 0.92
N LEU A 149 -6.85 -14.85 0.04
CA LEU A 149 -6.40 -15.41 -1.25
C LEU A 149 -5.51 -16.65 -1.09
N ALA A 150 -4.59 -16.61 -0.13
CA ALA A 150 -3.67 -17.72 0.13
C ALA A 150 -4.27 -18.81 1.04
N GLY A 151 -5.52 -18.67 1.46
CA GLY A 151 -6.21 -19.65 2.34
C GLY A 151 -5.85 -19.51 3.81
N ALA A 152 -6.20 -20.54 4.59
CA ALA A 152 -5.98 -20.52 6.03
C ALA A 152 -4.48 -20.52 6.38
N GLY A 153 -4.07 -19.65 7.28
CA GLY A 153 -2.67 -19.47 7.70
C GLY A 153 -1.86 -18.56 6.78
N GLY A 154 -2.33 -18.29 5.56
CA GLY A 154 -1.65 -17.42 4.61
C GLY A 154 -2.13 -15.97 4.64
N SER A 155 -1.41 -15.13 3.91
CA SER A 155 -1.76 -13.72 3.70
C SER A 155 -1.21 -13.21 2.38
N THR A 156 -1.86 -12.21 1.80
CA THR A 156 -1.40 -11.62 0.54
C THR A 156 -1.29 -10.11 0.68
N SER A 157 -0.12 -9.59 0.36
CA SER A 157 0.17 -8.15 0.33
C SER A 157 0.37 -7.65 -1.09
N PHE A 158 0.09 -6.37 -1.31
CA PHE A 158 0.29 -5.71 -2.61
C PHE A 158 1.09 -4.44 -2.46
N ILE A 159 2.03 -4.21 -3.38
CA ILE A 159 2.68 -2.92 -3.62
C ILE A 159 2.38 -2.54 -5.06
N ILE A 160 1.67 -1.43 -5.27
CA ILE A 160 1.36 -0.93 -6.60
C ILE A 160 2.02 0.43 -6.78
N THR A 161 2.77 0.61 -7.88
CA THR A 161 3.31 1.93 -8.20
C THR A 161 2.51 2.61 -9.31
N THR A 162 2.48 3.92 -9.26
CA THR A 162 1.89 4.76 -10.30
C THR A 162 2.62 6.09 -10.42
N GLN A 163 2.55 6.69 -11.59
CA GLN A 163 3.05 8.05 -11.79
C GLN A 163 2.08 9.12 -11.30
N VAL A 164 0.78 8.80 -11.29
CA VAL A 164 -0.30 9.73 -10.91
C VAL A 164 -1.39 8.96 -10.15
N TYR A 165 -1.72 9.41 -8.94
CA TYR A 165 -2.72 8.79 -8.07
C TYR A 165 -4.08 8.61 -8.75
N ASN A 166 -4.56 9.65 -9.43
CA ASN A 166 -5.87 9.65 -10.10
C ASN A 166 -5.96 8.71 -11.30
N LYS A 167 -4.83 8.15 -11.77
CA LYS A 167 -4.84 7.15 -12.85
C LYS A 167 -5.21 5.75 -12.36
N ILE A 168 -5.07 5.48 -11.07
CA ILE A 168 -5.57 4.25 -10.47
C ILE A 168 -7.10 4.36 -10.32
N PRO A 169 -7.87 3.36 -10.76
CA PRO A 169 -9.33 3.36 -10.57
C PRO A 169 -9.73 3.52 -9.11
N ALA A 170 -10.76 4.32 -8.84
CA ALA A 170 -11.21 4.62 -7.48
C ALA A 170 -11.53 3.36 -6.64
N PRO A 171 -12.18 2.31 -7.17
CA PRO A 171 -12.40 1.08 -6.42
C PRO A 171 -11.12 0.40 -5.94
N ILE A 172 -10.02 0.54 -6.71
CA ILE A 172 -8.71 -0.01 -6.35
C ILE A 172 -8.04 0.89 -5.32
N ARG A 173 -7.81 2.19 -5.62
CA ARG A 173 -7.04 3.07 -4.74
C ARG A 173 -7.66 3.26 -3.35
N LYS A 174 -9.00 3.20 -3.24
CA LYS A 174 -9.72 3.29 -1.95
C LYS A 174 -9.52 2.06 -1.04
N THR A 175 -8.98 0.96 -1.55
CA THR A 175 -8.65 -0.22 -0.74
C THR A 175 -7.22 -0.20 -0.20
N ALA A 176 -6.43 0.84 -0.55
CA ALA A 176 -5.09 1.01 -0.02
C ALA A 176 -5.13 1.21 1.49
N SER A 177 -4.23 0.52 2.19
CA SER A 177 -4.02 0.67 3.64
C SER A 177 -2.85 1.61 3.94
N HIS A 178 -1.94 1.77 2.98
CA HIS A 178 -0.76 2.61 3.09
C HIS A 178 -0.52 3.36 1.78
N ILE A 179 -0.17 4.64 1.86
CA ILE A 179 0.16 5.44 0.69
C ILE A 179 1.51 6.09 0.87
N ILE A 180 2.32 6.01 -0.17
CA ILE A 180 3.56 6.77 -0.31
C ILE A 180 3.36 7.75 -1.47
N LEU A 181 3.45 9.03 -1.17
CA LEU A 181 3.34 10.09 -2.17
C LEU A 181 4.65 10.86 -2.24
N TYR A 182 5.29 10.83 -3.40
CA TYR A 182 6.40 11.71 -3.71
C TYR A 182 5.89 13.10 -4.14
N HIS A 183 6.76 14.08 -4.09
CA HIS A 183 6.42 15.46 -4.46
C HIS A 183 5.71 15.54 -5.82
N THR A 184 4.50 16.07 -5.80
CA THR A 184 3.70 16.38 -7.00
C THR A 184 3.32 17.86 -7.01
N ARG A 185 3.23 18.45 -8.22
CA ARG A 185 2.70 19.81 -8.46
C ARG A 185 1.25 19.76 -8.95
N ASN A 186 0.67 18.58 -9.09
CA ASN A 186 -0.68 18.41 -9.56
C ASN A 186 -1.68 18.66 -8.43
N LYS A 187 -2.25 19.87 -8.37
CA LYS A 187 -3.24 20.24 -7.36
C LYS A 187 -4.42 19.27 -7.31
N LYS A 188 -4.95 18.85 -8.47
CA LYS A 188 -6.08 17.92 -8.53
C LYS A 188 -5.75 16.56 -7.91
N GLU A 189 -4.51 16.10 -8.01
CA GLU A 189 -4.05 14.89 -7.36
C GLU A 189 -4.04 15.04 -5.84
N ILE A 190 -3.47 16.15 -5.34
CA ILE A 190 -3.44 16.47 -3.91
C ILE A 190 -4.86 16.62 -3.35
N GLU A 191 -5.74 17.32 -4.06
CA GLU A 191 -7.14 17.49 -3.68
C GLU A 191 -7.88 16.15 -3.62
N THR A 192 -7.67 15.26 -4.60
CA THR A 192 -8.30 13.94 -4.59
C THR A 192 -7.82 13.10 -3.40
N ILE A 193 -6.52 13.14 -3.07
CA ILE A 193 -5.98 12.44 -1.90
C ILE A 193 -6.58 13.01 -0.62
N TYR A 194 -6.66 14.34 -0.53
CA TYR A 194 -7.28 15.02 0.60
C TYR A 194 -8.74 14.60 0.78
N ASP A 195 -9.56 14.74 -0.26
CA ASP A 195 -11.00 14.46 -0.21
C ASP A 195 -11.32 12.99 0.09
N GLU A 196 -10.43 12.06 -0.32
CA GLU A 196 -10.66 10.63 -0.15
C GLU A 196 -10.15 10.07 1.19
N LEU A 197 -9.13 10.69 1.80
CA LEU A 197 -8.36 10.05 2.87
C LEU A 197 -8.12 10.92 4.11
N ILE A 198 -8.23 12.24 4.00
CA ILE A 198 -7.73 13.15 5.03
C ILE A 198 -8.91 13.84 5.73
N VAL A 199 -8.87 13.83 7.06
CA VAL A 199 -9.92 14.45 7.91
C VAL A 199 -9.42 15.77 8.53
N LEU A 200 -8.11 16.06 8.43
CA LEU A 200 -7.53 17.31 8.94
C LEU A 200 -8.01 18.54 8.16
N PRO A 201 -7.94 19.76 8.74
CA PRO A 201 -8.09 21.00 7.99
C PRO A 201 -7.15 21.03 6.78
N LYS A 202 -7.61 21.61 5.68
CA LYS A 202 -6.88 21.57 4.40
C LYS A 202 -5.56 22.30 4.50
N GLU A 203 -5.51 23.39 5.25
CA GLU A 203 -4.33 24.19 5.52
C GLU A 203 -3.25 23.35 6.23
N ASP A 204 -3.62 22.62 7.27
CA ASP A 204 -2.72 21.76 8.03
C ASP A 204 -2.13 20.65 7.14
N PHE A 205 -2.96 20.05 6.28
CA PHE A 205 -2.47 19.04 5.33
C PHE A 205 -1.47 19.61 4.32
N TYR A 206 -1.71 20.82 3.82
CA TYR A 206 -0.74 21.49 2.92
C TYR A 206 0.57 21.83 3.62
N GLU A 207 0.54 22.20 4.89
CA GLU A 207 1.76 22.44 5.69
C GLU A 207 2.56 21.14 5.89
N ILE A 208 1.88 20.04 6.19
CA ILE A 208 2.50 18.71 6.28
C ILE A 208 3.17 18.34 4.95
N LEU A 209 2.48 18.53 3.82
CA LEU A 209 3.06 18.26 2.50
C LEU A 209 4.30 19.11 2.22
N LYS A 210 4.24 20.41 2.53
CA LYS A 210 5.37 21.34 2.37
C LYS A 210 6.56 20.89 3.21
N TYR A 211 6.32 20.47 4.44
CA TYR A 211 7.36 19.94 5.34
C TYR A 211 7.98 18.64 4.82
N CYS A 212 7.15 17.73 4.28
CA CYS A 212 7.62 16.45 3.77
C CYS A 212 8.45 16.59 2.49
N PHE A 213 8.10 17.53 1.62
CA PHE A 213 8.71 17.69 0.30
C PHE A 213 9.87 18.69 0.25
N ASP A 214 10.57 18.92 1.35
CA ASP A 214 11.67 19.87 1.46
C ASP A 214 12.92 19.49 0.64
N LYS A 215 13.12 18.19 0.39
CA LYS A 215 14.26 17.66 -0.38
C LYS A 215 13.81 16.74 -1.51
N ARG A 216 14.65 16.66 -2.54
CA ARG A 216 14.46 15.69 -3.62
C ARG A 216 14.43 14.27 -3.06
N HIS A 217 13.52 13.42 -3.60
CA HIS A 217 13.29 12.04 -3.18
C HIS A 217 12.65 11.86 -1.80
N ASN A 218 12.40 12.93 -1.04
CA ASN A 218 11.55 12.83 0.13
C ASN A 218 10.10 12.55 -0.28
N PHE A 219 9.40 11.81 0.56
CA PHE A 219 8.01 11.44 0.38
C PHE A 219 7.24 11.57 1.68
N ILE A 220 5.94 11.69 1.58
CA ILE A 220 5.04 11.46 2.71
C ILE A 220 4.58 9.99 2.67
N TYR A 221 4.64 9.33 3.83
CA TYR A 221 4.03 8.02 4.04
C TYR A 221 2.82 8.19 4.93
N ILE A 222 1.69 7.65 4.50
CA ILE A 222 0.39 7.76 5.17
C ILE A 222 -0.08 6.35 5.52
N ASP A 223 -0.20 6.05 6.82
CA ASP A 223 -0.80 4.83 7.33
C ASP A 223 -2.28 5.07 7.65
N ILE A 224 -3.16 4.63 6.75
CA ILE A 224 -4.61 4.87 6.86
C ILE A 224 -5.24 4.10 8.03
N ASN A 225 -4.57 3.09 8.57
CA ASN A 225 -5.08 2.33 9.72
C ASN A 225 -4.84 3.04 11.06
N LYS A 226 -4.11 4.16 11.06
CA LYS A 226 -3.84 4.94 12.27
C LYS A 226 -4.78 6.12 12.41
N SER A 227 -4.89 6.62 13.65
CA SER A 227 -5.56 7.88 13.92
C SER A 227 -4.88 9.04 13.19
N TYR A 228 -5.61 10.12 12.94
CA TYR A 228 -5.14 11.25 12.14
C TYR A 228 -3.86 11.90 12.68
N ASP A 229 -3.65 11.89 14.00
CA ASP A 229 -2.46 12.41 14.68
C ASP A 229 -1.21 11.52 14.52
N LYS A 230 -1.38 10.26 14.07
CA LYS A 230 -0.29 9.27 13.95
C LYS A 230 -0.12 8.70 12.56
N MET A 231 -0.96 9.10 11.60
CA MET A 231 -0.95 8.51 10.27
C MET A 231 0.14 9.04 9.35
N PHE A 232 0.70 10.23 9.64
CA PHE A 232 1.63 10.90 8.74
C PHE A 232 3.09 10.71 9.12
N HIS A 233 3.92 10.45 8.11
CA HIS A 233 5.35 10.30 8.29
C HIS A 233 6.09 11.00 7.15
N LYS A 234 7.18 11.70 7.49
CA LYS A 234 8.16 12.18 6.50
C LYS A 234 9.15 11.06 6.23
N CYS A 235 9.15 10.54 5.02
CA CYS A 235 9.76 9.26 4.71
C CYS A 235 9.18 8.17 5.64
N PHE A 236 9.93 7.69 6.61
CA PHE A 236 9.43 6.78 7.63
C PHE A 236 9.50 7.34 9.04
N ASN A 237 9.84 8.63 9.20
CA ASN A 237 9.84 9.30 10.50
C ASN A 237 8.44 9.82 10.81
N GLN A 238 7.85 9.38 11.91
CA GLN A 238 6.54 9.83 12.35
C GLN A 238 6.53 11.34 12.57
N LEU A 239 5.46 12.00 12.11
CA LEU A 239 5.24 13.42 12.37
C LEU A 239 4.37 13.58 13.60
N GLU A 240 4.74 14.49 14.46
CA GLU A 240 3.94 14.96 15.58
C GLU A 240 3.57 16.41 15.30
N PHE A 241 2.29 16.74 15.38
CA PHE A 241 1.78 18.08 15.15
C PHE A 241 0.53 18.32 16.00
N ASN A 242 0.35 19.59 16.41
CA ASN A 242 -0.88 20.05 17.06
C ASN A 242 -1.68 20.81 16.00
N SER A 243 -2.86 20.31 15.65
CA SER A 243 -3.77 21.04 14.78
C SER A 243 -4.18 22.33 15.47
N GLN A 244 -4.03 23.48 14.81
CA GLN A 244 -4.40 24.78 15.38
C GLN A 244 -5.90 24.92 15.64
N ASN A 245 -6.70 24.00 15.10
CA ASN A 245 -8.14 23.92 15.32
C ASN A 245 -8.50 22.62 16.05
N ASP A 246 -7.95 22.41 17.23
CA ASP A 246 -8.42 21.36 18.14
C ASP A 246 -9.83 21.71 18.70
N THR A 247 -10.78 21.90 17.82
CA THR A 247 -12.20 21.79 18.12
C THR A 247 -12.53 20.32 18.07
N GLY A 248 -12.37 19.65 19.23
CA GLY A 248 -12.55 18.24 19.43
C GLY A 248 -13.64 17.61 18.57
N LEU A 249 -13.23 16.68 17.73
CA LEU A 249 -14.07 15.61 17.19
C LEU A 249 -13.90 14.38 18.05
#